data_9cb9a9489a1e59e05d872140f87d68b1
#
_entry.id   9cb9a9489a1e59e05d872140f87d68b1
#
_cell.length_a   1.000
_cell.length_b   1.000
_cell.length_c   1.000
_cell.angle_alpha   90.00
_cell.angle_beta   90.00
_cell.angle_gamma   90.00
#
_symmetry.space_group_name_H-M   'P 1'
#
loop_
_entity.id
_entity.type
_entity.pdbx_description
1 polymer ?
#
loop_
_entity_poly.entity_id
_entity_poly.type
_entity_poly.pdbx_seq_one_letter_code
_entity_poly.pdbx_strand_id
1 'polypeptide(L)'
;DEATSALDPNTTAQILSLLRRINRELGITIVLVTHEMEVVKGIAQRAILLKGGRVSNSGDIVSLFLHPDENMKEFLGEEEVLPASGVNIRLFFPPAVAFDSVITHMARALEINFNIVWGKLERLDKNVVGSLVINVEPAHVARVEEFIKNAGVIYEIVSEDEIKSCAAI
;
A
#
# COMPACT_ATOMS: atom_id res chain seq x y z
N ASP A 1 12.43 -21.32 -5.86
CA ASP A 1 11.94 -20.60 -7.04
C ASP A 1 10.51 -21.03 -7.29
N GLU A 2 9.56 -20.08 -7.23
CA GLU A 2 8.12 -20.28 -7.44
C GLU A 2 7.50 -21.49 -6.70
N ALA A 3 7.91 -21.68 -5.45
CA ALA A 3 7.57 -22.88 -4.66
C ALA A 3 6.04 -23.06 -4.41
N THR A 4 5.24 -22.04 -4.72
CA THR A 4 3.80 -21.99 -4.44
C THR A 4 2.93 -21.88 -5.69
N SER A 5 3.49 -21.63 -6.87
CA SER A 5 2.75 -21.30 -8.09
C SER A 5 1.77 -22.38 -8.60
N ALA A 6 1.95 -23.64 -8.16
CA ALA A 6 1.10 -24.77 -8.53
C ALA A 6 0.21 -25.27 -7.39
N LEU A 7 0.14 -24.53 -6.27
CA LEU A 7 -0.56 -24.96 -5.07
C LEU A 7 -1.88 -24.22 -4.89
N ASP A 8 -2.84 -24.88 -4.25
CA ASP A 8 -4.06 -24.23 -3.82
C ASP A 8 -3.79 -23.23 -2.65
N PRO A 9 -4.64 -22.21 -2.44
CA PRO A 9 -4.41 -21.19 -1.42
C PRO A 9 -4.24 -21.73 0.01
N ASN A 10 -4.92 -22.83 0.36
CA ASN A 10 -4.80 -23.41 1.71
C ASN A 10 -3.44 -24.07 1.90
N THR A 11 -2.97 -24.80 0.91
CA THR A 11 -1.64 -25.44 0.92
C THR A 11 -0.55 -24.37 0.94
N THR A 12 -0.68 -23.30 0.14
CA THR A 12 0.23 -22.15 0.14
C THR A 12 0.32 -21.55 1.55
N ALA A 13 -0.80 -21.29 2.20
CA ALA A 13 -0.83 -20.73 3.56
C ALA A 13 -0.13 -21.62 4.58
N GLN A 14 -0.29 -22.96 4.48
CA GLN A 14 0.39 -23.92 5.36
C GLN A 14 1.90 -23.90 5.16
N ILE A 15 2.37 -23.86 3.90
CA ILE A 15 3.79 -23.80 3.57
C ILE A 15 4.41 -22.49 4.09
N LEU A 16 3.76 -21.35 3.87
CA LEU A 16 4.24 -20.07 4.38
C LEU A 16 4.31 -20.06 5.91
N SER A 17 3.33 -20.66 6.58
CA SER A 17 3.35 -20.83 8.05
C SER A 17 4.54 -21.70 8.51
N LEU A 18 4.82 -22.79 7.80
CA LEU A 18 5.95 -23.66 8.06
C LEU A 18 7.28 -22.92 7.87
N LEU A 19 7.44 -22.20 6.75
CA LEU A 19 8.63 -21.40 6.48
C LEU A 19 8.88 -20.32 7.56
N ARG A 20 7.84 -19.63 8.02
CA ARG A 20 7.96 -18.69 9.15
C ARG A 20 8.43 -19.38 10.43
N ARG A 21 7.91 -20.58 10.71
CA ARG A 21 8.33 -21.35 11.88
C ARG A 21 9.79 -21.72 11.78
N ILE A 22 10.22 -22.27 10.65
CA ILE A 22 11.62 -22.67 10.38
C ILE A 22 12.56 -21.45 10.50
N ASN A 23 12.22 -20.32 9.85
CA ASN A 23 12.99 -19.08 9.95
C ASN A 23 13.20 -18.66 11.40
N ARG A 24 12.15 -18.70 12.21
CA ARG A 24 12.17 -18.28 13.61
C ARG A 24 12.89 -19.25 14.53
N GLU A 25 12.69 -20.58 14.34
CA GLU A 25 13.27 -21.62 15.19
C GLU A 25 14.76 -21.83 14.90
N LEU A 26 15.15 -21.76 13.64
CA LEU A 26 16.53 -22.01 13.19
C LEU A 26 17.35 -20.74 12.99
N GLY A 27 16.73 -19.55 13.00
CA GLY A 27 17.42 -18.27 12.76
C GLY A 27 18.01 -18.12 11.35
N ILE A 28 17.51 -18.89 10.36
CA ILE A 28 18.04 -18.88 8.99
C ILE A 28 17.36 -17.78 8.16
N THR A 29 18.09 -17.22 7.20
CA THR A 29 17.52 -16.34 6.19
C THR A 29 16.91 -17.17 5.06
N ILE A 30 15.66 -16.89 4.71
CA ILE A 30 14.96 -17.54 3.62
C ILE A 30 14.80 -16.53 2.48
N VAL A 31 15.25 -16.88 1.27
CA VAL A 31 15.05 -16.10 0.05
C VAL A 31 13.99 -16.81 -0.79
N LEU A 32 12.90 -16.12 -1.07
CA LEU A 32 11.83 -16.58 -1.94
C LEU A 32 11.84 -15.78 -3.24
N VAL A 33 11.71 -16.46 -4.37
CA VAL A 33 11.50 -15.84 -5.68
C VAL A 33 10.09 -16.20 -6.12
N THR A 34 9.26 -15.19 -6.31
CA THR A 34 7.85 -15.36 -6.69
C THR A 34 7.32 -14.11 -7.40
N HIS A 35 6.33 -14.30 -8.24
CA HIS A 35 5.51 -13.22 -8.80
C HIS A 35 4.15 -13.10 -8.09
N GLU A 36 3.88 -13.95 -7.10
CA GLU A 36 2.64 -13.97 -6.34
C GLU A 36 2.68 -12.93 -5.20
N MET A 37 1.97 -11.82 -5.36
CA MET A 37 1.95 -10.74 -4.37
C MET A 37 1.42 -11.22 -3.01
N GLU A 38 0.46 -12.13 -2.97
CA GLU A 38 -0.08 -12.69 -1.72
C GLU A 38 0.98 -13.46 -0.92
N VAL A 39 1.92 -14.12 -1.60
CA VAL A 39 3.07 -14.77 -0.96
C VAL A 39 4.00 -13.71 -0.36
N VAL A 40 4.32 -12.66 -1.12
CA VAL A 40 5.17 -11.55 -0.66
C VAL A 40 4.55 -10.89 0.57
N LYS A 41 3.28 -10.47 0.49
CA LYS A 41 2.54 -9.86 1.61
C LYS A 41 2.49 -10.79 2.83
N GLY A 42 2.34 -12.08 2.56
CA GLY A 42 2.14 -13.08 3.57
C GLY A 42 3.36 -13.37 4.44
N ILE A 43 4.60 -13.26 3.95
CA ILE A 43 5.79 -13.75 4.68
C ILE A 43 6.98 -12.78 4.65
N ALA A 44 7.10 -11.93 3.64
CA ALA A 44 8.29 -11.12 3.46
C ALA A 44 8.41 -10.02 4.52
N GLN A 45 9.61 -9.84 5.07
CA GLN A 45 9.98 -8.65 5.85
C GLN A 45 10.68 -7.62 4.94
N ARG A 46 11.41 -8.11 3.95
CA ARG A 46 12.07 -7.28 2.93
C ARG A 46 11.77 -7.85 1.56
N ALA A 47 11.71 -6.98 0.57
CA ALA A 47 11.53 -7.37 -0.83
C ALA A 47 12.53 -6.69 -1.75
N ILE A 48 12.78 -7.33 -2.88
CA ILE A 48 13.55 -6.79 -4.01
C ILE A 48 12.68 -6.98 -5.25
N LEU A 49 12.30 -5.87 -5.88
CA LEU A 49 11.55 -5.88 -7.13
C LEU A 49 12.53 -5.94 -8.31
N LEU A 50 12.34 -6.94 -9.17
CA LEU A 50 13.11 -7.09 -10.39
C LEU A 50 12.26 -6.72 -11.61
N LYS A 51 12.77 -5.84 -12.47
CA LYS A 51 12.16 -5.46 -13.74
C LYS A 51 13.20 -5.51 -14.84
N GLY A 52 12.95 -6.28 -15.89
CA GLY A 52 13.89 -6.45 -16.99
C GLY A 52 15.27 -6.98 -16.58
N GLY A 53 15.36 -7.86 -15.58
CA GLY A 53 16.60 -8.46 -15.09
C GLY A 53 17.47 -7.51 -14.23
N ARG A 54 16.92 -6.35 -13.83
CA ARG A 54 17.59 -5.38 -12.95
C ARG A 54 16.79 -5.13 -11.69
N VAL A 55 17.49 -4.76 -10.62
CA VAL A 55 16.81 -4.32 -9.39
C VAL A 55 16.15 -2.97 -9.67
N SER A 56 14.83 -2.92 -9.57
CA SER A 56 14.02 -1.72 -9.73
C SER A 56 13.78 -1.04 -8.39
N ASN A 57 13.44 -1.82 -7.35
CA ASN A 57 13.24 -1.31 -6.02
C ASN A 57 13.64 -2.36 -4.97
N SER A 58 13.99 -1.93 -3.76
CA SER A 58 14.30 -2.85 -2.67
C SER A 58 14.14 -2.17 -1.31
N GLY A 59 13.64 -2.90 -0.31
CA GLY A 59 13.47 -2.33 1.02
C GLY A 59 12.72 -3.23 1.99
N ASP A 60 12.40 -2.65 3.12
CA ASP A 60 11.42 -3.19 4.06
C ASP A 60 10.04 -3.21 3.39
N ILE A 61 9.29 -4.28 3.59
CA ILE A 61 8.00 -4.47 2.89
C ILE A 61 6.99 -3.38 3.23
N VAL A 62 6.92 -2.97 4.48
CA VAL A 62 6.01 -1.89 4.92
C VAL A 62 6.39 -0.57 4.24
N SER A 63 7.70 -0.26 4.20
CA SER A 63 8.19 0.97 3.55
C SER A 63 7.89 0.99 2.05
N LEU A 64 8.04 -0.15 1.36
CA LEU A 64 7.72 -0.25 -0.06
C LEU A 64 6.23 -0.03 -0.35
N PHE A 65 5.35 -0.46 0.55
CA PHE A 65 3.91 -0.25 0.43
C PHE A 65 3.46 1.16 0.85
N LEU A 66 4.17 1.80 1.78
CA LEU A 66 3.86 3.16 2.23
C LEU A 66 4.45 4.25 1.31
N HIS A 67 5.46 3.90 0.51
CA HIS A 67 6.13 4.80 -0.43
C HIS A 67 6.34 4.11 -1.77
N PRO A 68 5.25 3.69 -2.46
CA PRO A 68 5.38 2.99 -3.74
C PRO A 68 5.89 3.96 -4.81
N ASP A 69 6.99 3.58 -5.49
CA ASP A 69 7.39 4.21 -6.72
C ASP A 69 6.53 3.73 -7.91
N GLU A 70 6.71 4.33 -9.09
CA GLU A 70 5.94 3.99 -10.29
C GLU A 70 6.02 2.49 -10.64
N ASN A 71 7.19 1.86 -10.45
CA ASN A 71 7.35 0.43 -10.72
C ASN A 71 6.59 -0.42 -9.70
N MET A 72 6.54 0.03 -8.44
CA MET A 72 5.77 -0.65 -7.39
C MET A 72 4.28 -0.48 -7.60
N LYS A 73 3.80 0.69 -8.00
CA LYS A 73 2.39 0.95 -8.35
C LYS A 73 1.95 0.05 -9.50
N GLU A 74 2.74 -0.02 -10.58
CA GLU A 74 2.48 -0.92 -11.71
C GLU A 74 2.45 -2.40 -11.28
N PHE A 75 3.38 -2.81 -10.42
CA PHE A 75 3.44 -4.17 -9.92
C PHE A 75 2.28 -4.54 -9.00
N LEU A 76 1.75 -3.57 -8.24
CA LEU A 76 0.56 -3.76 -7.41
C LEU A 76 -0.72 -3.89 -8.24
N GLY A 77 -0.70 -3.46 -9.51
CA GLY A 77 -1.82 -3.56 -10.43
C GLY A 77 -3.05 -2.78 -9.97
N GLU A 78 -2.85 -1.66 -9.30
CA GLU A 78 -3.94 -0.85 -8.74
C GLU A 78 -4.43 0.14 -9.80
N GLU A 79 -5.61 -0.10 -10.34
CA GLU A 79 -6.31 0.86 -11.19
C GLU A 79 -7.21 1.74 -10.30
N GLU A 80 -6.91 3.02 -10.26
CA GLU A 80 -7.70 4.02 -9.56
C GLU A 80 -8.48 4.87 -10.57
N VAL A 81 -9.79 4.97 -10.41
CA VAL A 81 -10.61 5.90 -11.18
C VAL A 81 -10.71 7.21 -10.40
N LEU A 82 -9.95 8.20 -10.82
CA LEU A 82 -9.82 9.47 -10.09
C LEU A 82 -10.68 10.57 -10.71
N PRO A 83 -11.43 11.37 -9.89
CA PRO A 83 -12.14 12.55 -10.36
C PRO A 83 -11.19 13.57 -10.99
N ALA A 84 -11.60 14.14 -12.12
CA ALA A 84 -10.85 15.21 -12.79
C ALA A 84 -11.03 16.58 -12.12
N SER A 85 -12.08 16.77 -11.31
CA SER A 85 -12.33 18.00 -10.55
C SER A 85 -11.95 17.84 -9.09
N GLY A 86 -11.58 18.92 -8.43
CA GLY A 86 -11.06 18.89 -7.05
C GLY A 86 -9.58 18.50 -6.99
N VAL A 87 -9.11 18.17 -5.81
CA VAL A 87 -7.73 17.71 -5.58
C VAL A 87 -7.78 16.30 -5.00
N ASN A 88 -7.14 15.37 -5.67
CA ASN A 88 -7.01 14.00 -5.20
C ASN A 88 -5.78 13.90 -4.29
N ILE A 89 -5.99 13.43 -3.07
CA ILE A 89 -4.94 13.25 -2.07
C ILE A 89 -4.89 11.77 -1.72
N ARG A 90 -3.76 11.13 -2.00
CA ARG A 90 -3.49 9.74 -1.61
C ARG A 90 -2.88 9.71 -0.22
N LEU A 91 -3.45 8.90 0.65
CA LEU A 91 -3.10 8.76 2.06
C LEU A 91 -2.57 7.36 2.31
N PHE A 92 -1.46 7.26 3.03
CA PHE A 92 -0.90 5.99 3.46
C PHE A 92 -0.87 5.94 4.99
N PHE A 93 -1.51 4.93 5.54
CA PHE A 93 -1.66 4.74 6.98
C PHE A 93 -0.64 3.71 7.46
N PRO A 94 0.43 4.14 8.16
CA PRO A 94 1.36 3.23 8.80
C PRO A 94 0.67 2.30 9.80
N PRO A 95 1.28 1.18 10.19
CA PRO A 95 0.70 0.22 11.13
C PRO A 95 0.23 0.84 12.45
N ALA A 96 0.89 1.90 12.90
CA ALA A 96 0.56 2.59 14.14
C ALA A 96 -0.82 3.28 14.13
N VAL A 97 -1.30 3.70 12.94
CA VAL A 97 -2.55 4.47 12.79
C VAL A 97 -3.54 3.83 11.81
N ALA A 98 -3.22 2.64 11.27
CA ALA A 98 -4.03 1.97 10.25
C ALA A 98 -5.47 1.63 10.72
N PHE A 99 -5.68 1.49 12.03
CA PHE A 99 -6.99 1.21 12.62
C PHE A 99 -7.62 2.41 13.33
N ASP A 100 -6.97 3.58 13.29
CA ASP A 100 -7.49 4.77 13.93
C ASP A 100 -8.58 5.46 13.08
N SER A 101 -9.50 6.11 13.74
CA SER A 101 -10.61 6.83 13.08
C SER A 101 -10.18 8.19 12.51
N VAL A 102 -9.00 8.24 11.86
CA VAL A 102 -8.38 9.50 11.37
C VAL A 102 -9.32 10.23 10.41
N ILE A 103 -9.90 9.52 9.45
CA ILE A 103 -10.72 10.09 8.37
C ILE A 103 -11.99 10.73 8.90
N THR A 104 -12.72 10.01 9.75
CA THR A 104 -13.95 10.53 10.33
C THR A 104 -13.68 11.65 11.35
N HIS A 105 -12.57 11.57 12.08
CA HIS A 105 -12.12 12.63 12.95
C HIS A 105 -11.75 13.90 12.15
N MET A 106 -11.01 13.76 11.05
CA MET A 106 -10.67 14.88 10.16
C MET A 106 -11.92 15.58 9.63
N ALA A 107 -12.89 14.84 9.08
CA ALA A 107 -14.12 15.42 8.55
C ALA A 107 -14.87 16.24 9.59
N ARG A 108 -14.94 15.73 10.83
CA ARG A 108 -15.63 16.39 11.95
C ARG A 108 -14.85 17.59 12.50
N ALA A 109 -13.54 17.45 12.67
CA ALA A 109 -12.68 18.49 13.24
C ALA A 109 -12.54 19.70 12.31
N LEU A 110 -12.50 19.44 11.00
CA LEU A 110 -12.40 20.49 9.98
C LEU A 110 -13.77 21.00 9.50
N GLU A 111 -14.86 20.32 9.87
CA GLU A 111 -16.22 20.60 9.39
C GLU A 111 -16.32 20.67 7.86
N ILE A 112 -15.67 19.69 7.18
CA ILE A 112 -15.63 19.58 5.72
C ILE A 112 -16.23 18.26 5.24
N ASN A 113 -16.78 18.30 4.03
CA ASN A 113 -17.11 17.11 3.28
C ASN A 113 -16.04 16.86 2.22
N PHE A 114 -15.74 15.60 1.96
CA PHE A 114 -14.88 15.15 0.88
C PHE A 114 -15.35 13.78 0.40
N ASN A 115 -14.94 13.42 -0.81
CA ASN A 115 -15.28 12.13 -1.37
C ASN A 115 -14.16 11.11 -1.06
N ILE A 116 -14.53 9.86 -0.74
CA ILE A 116 -13.61 8.73 -0.71
C ILE A 116 -13.70 8.07 -2.09
N VAL A 117 -12.61 8.10 -2.82
CA VAL A 117 -12.56 7.66 -4.21
C VAL A 117 -12.13 6.20 -4.28
N TRP A 118 -11.14 5.83 -3.48
CA TRP A 118 -10.57 4.50 -3.44
C TRP A 118 -9.97 4.22 -2.06
N GLY A 119 -9.89 2.95 -1.67
CA GLY A 119 -9.19 2.60 -0.44
C GLY A 119 -9.17 1.11 -0.14
N LYS A 120 -8.12 0.71 0.57
CA LYS A 120 -7.94 -0.67 1.04
C LYS A 120 -7.10 -0.75 2.32
N LEU A 121 -7.22 -1.86 3.03
CA LEU A 121 -6.32 -2.30 4.08
C LEU A 121 -5.56 -3.54 3.60
N GLU A 122 -4.26 -3.52 3.75
CA GLU A 122 -3.37 -4.62 3.39
C GLU A 122 -2.71 -5.21 4.61
N ARG A 123 -2.69 -6.53 4.68
CA ARG A 123 -1.91 -7.25 5.70
C ARG A 123 -0.55 -7.64 5.14
N LEU A 124 0.50 -7.11 5.76
CA LEU A 124 1.90 -7.39 5.42
C LEU A 124 2.55 -8.15 6.58
N ASP A 125 2.57 -9.47 6.49
CA ASP A 125 2.96 -10.39 7.59
C ASP A 125 2.19 -10.11 8.88
N LYS A 126 2.79 -9.42 9.84
CA LYS A 126 2.17 -9.05 11.13
C LYS A 126 1.62 -7.63 11.15
N ASN A 127 1.96 -6.83 10.17
CA ASN A 127 1.57 -5.44 10.07
C ASN A 127 0.29 -5.30 9.23
N VAL A 128 -0.47 -4.25 9.50
CA VAL A 128 -1.55 -3.79 8.64
C VAL A 128 -1.23 -2.36 8.23
N VAL A 129 -1.35 -2.08 6.95
CA VAL A 129 -1.22 -0.75 6.38
C VAL A 129 -2.49 -0.38 5.65
N GLY A 130 -2.81 0.90 5.57
CA GLY A 130 -3.95 1.39 4.82
C GLY A 130 -3.52 2.28 3.68
N SER A 131 -4.26 2.24 2.58
CA SER A 131 -4.18 3.22 1.50
C SER A 131 -5.57 3.75 1.21
N LEU A 132 -5.68 5.05 0.99
CA LEU A 132 -6.96 5.73 0.72
C LEU A 132 -6.72 6.89 -0.22
N VAL A 133 -7.60 7.08 -1.20
CA VAL A 133 -7.64 8.32 -1.99
C VAL A 133 -8.90 9.09 -1.65
N ILE A 134 -8.72 10.34 -1.25
CA ILE A 134 -9.81 11.29 -1.02
C ILE A 134 -9.76 12.38 -2.08
N ASN A 135 -10.93 12.87 -2.47
CA ASN A 135 -11.07 14.05 -3.33
C ASN A 135 -11.64 15.20 -2.52
N VAL A 136 -10.90 16.29 -2.50
CA VAL A 136 -11.14 17.46 -1.64
C VAL A 136 -11.30 18.71 -2.51
N GLU A 137 -12.15 19.63 -2.08
CA GLU A 137 -12.22 20.98 -2.71
C GLU A 137 -10.89 21.72 -2.51
N PRO A 138 -10.37 22.44 -3.54
CA PRO A 138 -9.09 23.14 -3.45
C PRO A 138 -8.97 24.07 -2.24
N ALA A 139 -10.06 24.70 -1.82
CA ALA A 139 -10.09 25.61 -0.66
C ALA A 139 -9.76 24.94 0.68
N HIS A 140 -9.91 23.61 0.76
CA HIS A 140 -9.70 22.87 2.00
C HIS A 140 -8.36 22.12 2.07
N VAL A 141 -7.62 22.05 0.98
CA VAL A 141 -6.39 21.24 0.86
C VAL A 141 -5.39 21.55 1.97
N ALA A 142 -5.03 22.81 2.19
CA ALA A 142 -4.04 23.20 3.19
C ALA A 142 -4.42 22.74 4.62
N ARG A 143 -5.71 22.85 4.98
CA ARG A 143 -6.21 22.41 6.29
C ARG A 143 -6.17 20.89 6.44
N VAL A 144 -6.48 20.18 5.35
CA VAL A 144 -6.41 18.71 5.29
C VAL A 144 -4.98 18.25 5.43
N GLU A 145 -4.03 18.84 4.70
CA GLU A 145 -2.61 18.50 4.80
C GLU A 145 -2.06 18.70 6.22
N GLU A 146 -2.38 19.81 6.87
CA GLU A 146 -1.96 20.08 8.24
C GLU A 146 -2.51 19.04 9.21
N PHE A 147 -3.80 18.69 9.09
CA PHE A 147 -4.43 17.67 9.92
C PHE A 147 -3.77 16.29 9.73
N ILE A 148 -3.55 15.88 8.48
CA ILE A 148 -2.97 14.57 8.13
C ILE A 148 -1.54 14.45 8.66
N LYS A 149 -0.71 15.50 8.52
CA LYS A 149 0.65 15.55 9.07
C LYS A 149 0.65 15.31 10.59
N ASN A 150 -0.25 16.00 11.30
CA ASN A 150 -0.37 15.88 12.75
C ASN A 150 -0.90 14.51 13.20
N ALA A 151 -1.67 13.83 12.36
CA ALA A 151 -2.19 12.49 12.61
C ALA A 151 -1.18 11.36 12.30
N GLY A 152 0.03 11.68 11.82
CA GLY A 152 1.04 10.68 11.47
C GLY A 152 0.71 9.85 10.23
N VAL A 153 -0.14 10.36 9.35
CA VAL A 153 -0.48 9.76 8.06
C VAL A 153 0.42 10.35 6.98
N ILE A 154 0.95 9.49 6.12
CA ILE A 154 1.76 9.89 4.97
C ILE A 154 0.80 10.24 3.83
N TYR A 155 1.13 11.24 3.03
CA TYR A 155 0.28 11.63 1.91
C TYR A 155 1.06 12.12 0.70
N GLU A 156 0.43 12.06 -0.46
CA GLU A 156 0.87 12.68 -1.70
C GLU A 156 -0.34 13.29 -2.43
N ILE A 157 -0.11 14.41 -3.13
CA ILE A 157 -1.10 14.97 -4.04
C ILE A 157 -0.93 14.27 -5.39
N VAL A 158 -2.02 13.68 -5.89
CA VAL A 158 -2.00 12.97 -7.16
C VAL A 158 -1.86 13.97 -8.31
N SER A 159 -0.92 13.70 -9.22
CA SER A 159 -0.62 14.59 -10.34
C SER A 159 -1.71 14.52 -11.44
N GLU A 160 -1.80 15.60 -12.24
CA GLU A 160 -2.70 15.61 -13.40
C GLU A 160 -2.38 14.53 -14.45
N ASP A 161 -1.13 14.12 -14.56
CA ASP A 161 -0.70 13.09 -15.50
C ASP A 161 -1.18 11.71 -15.08
N GLU A 162 -1.18 11.41 -13.78
CA GLU A 162 -1.79 10.18 -13.23
C GLU A 162 -3.30 10.15 -13.47
N ILE A 163 -4.01 11.29 -13.31
CA ILE A 163 -5.46 11.38 -13.56
C ILE A 163 -5.78 11.08 -15.03
N LYS A 164 -4.95 11.59 -15.97
CA LYS A 164 -5.15 11.36 -17.41
C LYS A 164 -4.87 9.93 -17.83
N SER A 165 -3.93 9.24 -17.20
CA SER A 165 -3.65 7.83 -17.48
C SER A 165 -4.80 6.92 -17.05
N CYS A 166 -5.49 7.25 -15.97
CA CYS A 166 -6.69 6.53 -15.51
C CYS A 166 -7.93 6.76 -16.37
N ALA A 167 -8.01 7.89 -17.10
CA ALA A 167 -9.16 8.25 -17.92
C ALA A 167 -9.07 7.72 -19.38
N ALA A 168 -7.97 7.07 -19.75
CA ALA A 168 -7.69 6.63 -21.13
C ALA A 168 -8.09 5.15 -21.42
N ILE A 169 -8.94 4.55 -20.58
CA ILE A 169 -9.47 3.18 -20.72
C ILE A 169 -10.93 3.21 -21.19
#